data_8562945bbbbd30b532926ac44b2efb9b
#
_entry.id   8562945bbbbd30b532926ac44b2efb9b
#
_cell.length_a   1.000
_cell.length_b   1.000
_cell.length_c   1.000
_cell.angle_alpha   90.00
_cell.angle_beta   90.00
_cell.angle_gamma   90.00
#
_symmetry.space_group_name_H-M   'P 1'
#
loop_
_entity.id
_entity.type
_entity.pdbx_description
1 polymer ?
#
loop_
_entity_poly.entity_id
_entity_poly.type
_entity_poly.pdbx_seq_one_letter_code
_entity_poly.pdbx_strand_id
1 'polypeptide(L)'
;MAAPVLSIDPRQRLSDLVRERGHSLAALSRMLGRNAAYLQQFITRGSPRKLEEDDRRRLAQFFGIAERELGGQDLPPAQPAPTSKGEWVSVPRLALEAAAGAGALGTFEVPFDTLQFSRRWLRDHDLEQASLSMIRVSGDSMEPVLREGDEILVDRTPGPWREGIHVIRIGDALLVKLLQALPPDRVRLVSHNPQYAPVEVARDEVDVVGRVVWKGGRL
;
A
#
# COMPACT_ATOMS: atom_id res chain seq x y z
N MET A 1 -8.38 19.15 39.47
CA MET A 1 -7.51 18.08 40.01
C MET A 1 -7.20 17.13 38.86
N ALA A 2 -5.98 17.21 38.33
CA ALA A 2 -5.54 16.29 37.27
C ALA A 2 -5.13 14.96 37.92
N ALA A 3 -5.69 13.85 37.42
CA ALA A 3 -5.32 12.50 37.85
C ALA A 3 -3.84 12.24 37.50
N PRO A 4 -3.06 11.54 38.36
CA PRO A 4 -1.69 11.22 38.07
C PRO A 4 -1.64 10.25 36.88
N VAL A 5 -0.95 10.66 35.81
CA VAL A 5 -0.63 9.79 34.69
C VAL A 5 0.35 8.74 35.24
N LEU A 6 -0.12 7.51 35.45
CA LEU A 6 0.73 6.37 35.77
C LEU A 6 1.78 6.22 34.65
N SER A 7 3.01 6.58 34.97
CA SER A 7 4.15 6.38 34.06
C SER A 7 4.37 4.87 33.91
N ILE A 8 3.87 4.30 32.84
CA ILE A 8 4.11 2.89 32.49
C ILE A 8 5.58 2.78 32.09
N ASP A 9 6.34 1.89 32.73
CA ASP A 9 7.71 1.60 32.31
C ASP A 9 7.68 1.00 30.89
N PRO A 10 8.30 1.64 29.90
CA PRO A 10 8.29 1.18 28.51
C PRO A 10 8.81 -0.25 28.31
N ARG A 11 9.74 -0.70 29.17
CA ARG A 11 10.32 -2.04 29.12
C ARG A 11 9.31 -3.08 29.58
N GLN A 12 8.64 -2.78 30.69
CA GLN A 12 7.58 -3.63 31.22
C GLN A 12 6.45 -3.73 30.22
N ARG A 13 6.01 -2.59 29.64
CA ARG A 13 4.95 -2.56 28.64
C ARG A 13 5.27 -3.38 27.40
N LEU A 14 6.51 -3.26 26.88
CA LEU A 14 6.95 -4.06 25.73
C LEU A 14 6.99 -5.55 26.09
N SER A 15 7.47 -5.91 27.28
CA SER A 15 7.50 -7.30 27.74
C SER A 15 6.10 -7.91 27.80
N ASP A 16 5.13 -7.15 28.33
CA ASP A 16 3.75 -7.59 28.46
C ASP A 16 3.09 -7.78 27.10
N LEU A 17 3.27 -6.83 26.16
CA LEU A 17 2.75 -6.92 24.79
C LEU A 17 3.30 -8.14 24.03
N VAL A 18 4.60 -8.39 24.17
CA VAL A 18 5.25 -9.55 23.53
C VAL A 18 4.68 -10.86 24.08
N ARG A 19 4.46 -10.94 25.38
CA ARG A 19 3.87 -12.12 26.04
C ARG A 19 2.40 -12.30 25.68
N GLU A 20 1.61 -11.23 25.76
CA GLU A 20 0.18 -11.25 25.45
C GLU A 20 -0.13 -11.67 24.01
N ARG A 21 0.72 -11.24 23.08
CA ARG A 21 0.55 -11.49 21.64
C ARG A 21 1.37 -12.68 21.12
N GLY A 22 2.11 -13.37 21.97
CA GLY A 22 2.87 -14.57 21.62
C GLY A 22 4.02 -14.34 20.64
N HIS A 23 4.59 -13.13 20.59
CA HIS A 23 5.68 -12.79 19.69
C HIS A 23 7.06 -13.10 20.28
N SER A 24 8.05 -13.31 19.42
CA SER A 24 9.45 -13.51 19.82
C SER A 24 10.21 -12.18 19.79
N LEU A 25 10.89 -11.83 20.88
CA LEU A 25 11.77 -10.65 20.96
C LEU A 25 12.86 -10.67 19.87
N ALA A 26 13.38 -11.87 19.55
CA ALA A 26 14.37 -12.02 18.49
C ALA A 26 13.78 -11.77 17.10
N ALA A 27 12.53 -12.17 16.84
CA ALA A 27 11.85 -11.89 15.59
C ALA A 27 11.56 -10.39 15.42
N LEU A 28 11.06 -9.74 16.47
CA LEU A 28 10.81 -8.30 16.49
C LEU A 28 12.12 -7.49 16.31
N SER A 29 13.21 -7.90 16.94
CA SER A 29 14.51 -7.26 16.75
C SER A 29 14.98 -7.33 15.29
N ARG A 30 14.79 -8.47 14.62
CA ARG A 30 15.09 -8.63 13.18
C ARG A 30 14.18 -7.79 12.30
N MET A 31 12.90 -7.69 12.62
CA MET A 31 11.94 -6.81 11.94
C MET A 31 12.39 -5.34 11.97
N LEU A 32 13.01 -4.91 13.07
CA LEU A 32 13.60 -3.57 13.21
C LEU A 32 14.95 -3.41 12.47
N GLY A 33 15.48 -4.47 11.87
CA GLY A 33 16.82 -4.46 11.28
C GLY A 33 17.95 -4.48 12.32
N ARG A 34 17.66 -4.90 13.56
CA ARG A 34 18.62 -4.97 14.67
C ARG A 34 19.08 -6.42 14.92
N ASN A 35 20.14 -6.59 15.69
CA ASN A 35 20.56 -7.93 16.09
C ASN A 35 19.48 -8.61 16.96
N ALA A 36 19.43 -9.94 16.94
CA ALA A 36 18.36 -10.71 17.60
C ALA A 36 18.25 -10.49 19.11
N ALA A 37 19.31 -10.04 19.77
CA ALA A 37 19.37 -9.78 21.21
C ALA A 37 18.96 -8.34 21.60
N TYR A 38 18.73 -7.45 20.65
CA TYR A 38 18.51 -6.02 20.88
C TYR A 38 17.36 -5.73 21.85
N LEU A 39 16.15 -6.22 21.56
CA LEU A 39 15.00 -6.00 22.45
C LEU A 39 15.10 -6.78 23.76
N GLN A 40 15.74 -7.95 23.76
CA GLN A 40 16.04 -8.69 24.98
C GLN A 40 16.96 -7.86 25.90
N GLN A 41 18.01 -7.24 25.37
CA GLN A 41 18.92 -6.38 26.14
C GLN A 41 18.21 -5.11 26.63
N PHE A 42 17.34 -4.53 25.81
CA PHE A 42 16.54 -3.37 26.23
C PHE A 42 15.67 -3.70 27.45
N ILE A 43 14.99 -4.85 27.44
CA ILE A 43 14.10 -5.25 28.54
C ILE A 43 14.90 -5.66 29.79
N THR A 44 15.94 -6.52 29.63
CA THR A 44 16.59 -7.16 30.79
C THR A 44 17.75 -6.37 31.35
N ARG A 45 18.53 -5.69 30.49
CA ARG A 45 19.75 -4.96 30.89
C ARG A 45 19.58 -3.43 30.87
N GLY A 46 18.45 -2.95 30.36
CA GLY A 46 18.21 -1.52 30.19
C GLY A 46 19.14 -0.84 29.17
N SER A 47 19.68 -1.61 28.23
CA SER A 47 20.54 -1.10 27.15
C SER A 47 19.93 -1.41 25.79
N PRO A 48 19.68 -0.41 24.95
CA PRO A 48 19.85 1.03 25.18
C PRO A 48 18.92 1.58 26.28
N ARG A 49 19.25 2.74 26.83
CA ARG A 49 18.40 3.37 27.87
C ARG A 49 16.99 3.70 27.38
N LYS A 50 16.86 4.08 26.09
CA LYS A 50 15.60 4.34 25.40
C LYS A 50 15.68 3.67 24.04
N LEU A 51 14.56 3.22 23.50
CA LEU A 51 14.46 2.79 22.11
C LEU A 51 14.70 4.01 21.20
N GLU A 52 15.38 3.79 20.09
CA GLU A 52 15.49 4.80 19.03
C GLU A 52 14.10 5.16 18.50
N GLU A 53 13.95 6.37 18.02
CA GLU A 53 12.64 6.90 17.61
C GLU A 53 11.97 6.04 16.52
N ASP A 54 12.74 5.63 15.52
CA ASP A 54 12.22 4.79 14.44
C ASP A 54 11.86 3.39 14.92
N ASP A 55 12.68 2.79 15.80
CA ASP A 55 12.38 1.48 16.38
C ASP A 55 11.11 1.51 17.23
N ARG A 56 10.95 2.56 18.05
CA ARG A 56 9.78 2.78 18.88
C ARG A 56 8.52 2.97 18.04
N ARG A 57 8.58 3.79 16.97
CA ARG A 57 7.48 4.05 16.05
C ARG A 57 7.03 2.76 15.37
N ARG A 58 7.96 1.97 14.84
CA ARG A 58 7.66 0.68 14.19
C ARG A 58 7.04 -0.33 15.15
N LEU A 59 7.53 -0.41 16.38
CA LEU A 59 6.94 -1.28 17.41
C LEU A 59 5.54 -0.82 17.82
N ALA A 60 5.33 0.49 18.02
CA ALA A 60 4.03 1.05 18.34
C ALA A 60 3.02 0.78 17.23
N GLN A 61 3.41 0.94 15.98
CA GLN A 61 2.59 0.62 14.80
C GLN A 61 2.29 -0.88 14.71
N PHE A 62 3.29 -1.74 14.92
CA PHE A 62 3.12 -3.19 14.89
C PHE A 62 2.14 -3.68 15.96
N PHE A 63 2.22 -3.13 17.17
CA PHE A 63 1.34 -3.49 18.27
C PHE A 63 0.01 -2.72 18.27
N GLY A 64 -0.17 -1.71 17.42
CA GLY A 64 -1.36 -0.86 17.38
C GLY A 64 -1.56 -0.04 18.65
N ILE A 65 -0.48 0.45 19.26
CA ILE A 65 -0.46 1.24 20.50
C ILE A 65 0.13 2.63 20.27
N ALA A 66 -0.09 3.54 21.21
CA ALA A 66 0.53 4.86 21.16
C ALA A 66 2.04 4.79 21.50
N GLU A 67 2.88 5.55 20.79
CA GLU A 67 4.35 5.58 21.04
C GLU A 67 4.73 5.93 22.48
N ARG A 68 3.90 6.73 23.18
CA ARG A 68 4.08 7.08 24.60
C ARG A 68 4.12 5.86 25.51
N GLU A 69 3.45 4.77 25.15
CA GLU A 69 3.47 3.52 25.92
C GLU A 69 4.84 2.83 25.89
N LEU A 70 5.66 3.15 24.89
CA LEU A 70 7.03 2.67 24.74
C LEU A 70 8.07 3.75 25.06
N GLY A 71 7.70 4.78 25.84
CA GLY A 71 8.61 5.84 26.31
C GLY A 71 8.83 6.96 25.30
N GLY A 72 7.95 7.12 24.33
CA GLY A 72 7.86 8.33 23.54
C GLY A 72 7.45 9.52 24.41
N GLN A 73 7.97 10.70 24.12
CA GLN A 73 7.39 11.91 24.68
C GLN A 73 5.97 12.03 24.13
N ASP A 74 5.05 12.62 24.91
CA ASP A 74 3.80 13.16 24.40
C ASP A 74 4.11 14.37 23.50
N LEU A 75 4.84 14.13 22.43
CA LEU A 75 4.64 14.95 21.26
C LEU A 75 3.20 14.62 20.83
N PRO A 76 2.32 15.62 20.69
CA PRO A 76 1.06 15.40 20.02
C PRO A 76 1.41 14.60 18.76
N PRO A 77 0.69 13.49 18.43
CA PRO A 77 1.07 12.62 17.33
C PRO A 77 1.56 13.53 16.25
N ALA A 78 2.83 13.31 15.77
CA ALA A 78 3.43 14.23 14.82
C ALA A 78 2.33 14.48 13.81
N GLN A 79 1.62 15.59 14.02
CA GLN A 79 0.62 16.00 13.07
C GLN A 79 1.47 16.08 11.83
N PRO A 80 1.18 15.27 10.79
CA PRO A 80 1.78 15.51 9.50
C PRO A 80 1.68 17.02 9.37
N ALA A 81 2.83 17.71 9.23
CA ALA A 81 2.92 19.18 9.27
C ALA A 81 1.66 19.71 8.61
N PRO A 82 0.87 20.63 9.19
CA PRO A 82 -0.49 20.88 8.79
C PRO A 82 -0.51 21.03 7.27
N THR A 83 -0.65 19.90 6.62
CA THR A 83 -1.08 19.86 5.24
C THR A 83 -2.42 20.52 5.38
N SER A 84 -2.53 21.74 4.89
CA SER A 84 -3.75 22.50 4.85
C SER A 84 -4.86 21.50 4.54
N LYS A 85 -5.76 21.28 5.51
CA LYS A 85 -6.83 20.28 5.37
C LYS A 85 -7.53 20.61 4.07
N GLY A 86 -7.21 19.90 3.00
CA GLY A 86 -7.77 20.11 1.69
C GLY A 86 -6.81 20.21 0.50
N GLU A 87 -5.49 20.30 0.68
CA GLU A 87 -4.56 20.47 -0.45
C GLU A 87 -4.01 19.16 -1.02
N TRP A 88 -3.94 18.10 -0.22
CA TRP A 88 -3.36 16.81 -0.58
C TRP A 88 -4.35 15.67 -0.38
N VAL A 89 -4.31 14.70 -1.28
CA VAL A 89 -5.08 13.46 -1.25
C VAL A 89 -4.11 12.29 -1.19
N SER A 90 -4.30 11.42 -0.20
CA SER A 90 -3.52 10.18 -0.07
C SER A 90 -4.10 9.11 -0.99
N VAL A 91 -3.29 8.60 -1.90
CA VAL A 91 -3.63 7.51 -2.82
C VAL A 91 -2.88 6.26 -2.38
N PRO A 92 -3.59 5.15 -2.07
CA PRO A 92 -2.95 3.92 -1.62
C PRO A 92 -2.16 3.26 -2.75
N ARG A 93 -0.98 2.70 -2.42
CA ARG A 93 -0.20 1.83 -3.30
C ARG A 93 -0.56 0.39 -3.02
N LEU A 94 -0.94 -0.33 -4.06
CA LEU A 94 -1.31 -1.74 -4.02
C LEU A 94 -0.21 -2.60 -4.64
N ALA A 95 0.14 -3.71 -3.98
CA ALA A 95 1.08 -4.68 -4.53
C ALA A 95 0.34 -5.65 -5.46
N LEU A 96 0.69 -5.68 -6.75
CA LEU A 96 0.15 -6.65 -7.71
C LEU A 96 0.57 -8.10 -7.40
N GLU A 97 1.76 -8.29 -6.82
CA GLU A 97 2.32 -9.60 -6.53
C GLU A 97 1.54 -10.38 -5.45
N ALA A 98 0.75 -9.71 -4.63
CA ALA A 98 -0.11 -10.36 -3.63
C ALA A 98 -1.32 -11.08 -4.25
N ALA A 99 -1.56 -10.91 -5.54
CA ALA A 99 -2.74 -11.39 -6.25
C ALA A 99 -2.55 -12.73 -6.97
N ALA A 100 -1.32 -13.23 -7.08
CA ALA A 100 -1.01 -14.46 -7.82
C ALA A 100 -1.09 -15.75 -6.98
N GLY A 101 -1.58 -15.68 -5.73
CA GLY A 101 -1.74 -16.83 -4.84
C GLY A 101 -3.14 -17.42 -4.90
N ALA A 102 -3.26 -18.72 -5.21
CA ALA A 102 -4.51 -19.47 -5.10
C ALA A 102 -5.10 -19.35 -3.69
N GLY A 103 -6.22 -18.65 -3.54
CA GLY A 103 -6.95 -18.52 -2.27
C GLY A 103 -7.13 -17.10 -1.74
N ALA A 104 -6.60 -16.08 -2.40
CA ALA A 104 -6.69 -14.68 -1.95
C ALA A 104 -7.94 -13.95 -2.51
N LEU A 105 -9.11 -14.47 -2.27
CA LEU A 105 -10.34 -13.69 -2.39
C LEU A 105 -10.30 -12.61 -1.30
N GLY A 106 -9.89 -11.39 -1.64
CA GLY A 106 -9.90 -10.23 -0.75
C GLY A 106 -8.55 -9.62 -0.37
N THR A 107 -7.41 -10.15 -0.80
CA THR A 107 -6.07 -9.65 -0.42
C THR A 107 -5.55 -8.48 -1.27
N PHE A 108 -6.36 -7.95 -2.18
CA PHE A 108 -5.97 -6.86 -3.10
C PHE A 108 -5.85 -5.48 -2.43
N GLU A 109 -6.18 -5.36 -1.16
CA GLU A 109 -6.42 -4.05 -0.54
C GLU A 109 -5.58 -3.75 0.69
N VAL A 110 -4.48 -4.46 0.92
CA VAL A 110 -3.55 -4.00 1.96
C VAL A 110 -2.62 -2.97 1.34
N PRO A 111 -2.89 -1.67 1.50
CA PRO A 111 -1.97 -0.65 1.05
C PRO A 111 -0.70 -0.78 1.89
N PHE A 112 0.44 -1.01 1.23
CA PHE A 112 1.74 -1.07 1.91
C PHE A 112 2.37 0.31 2.02
N ASP A 113 1.87 1.30 1.27
CA ASP A 113 2.38 2.66 1.21
C ASP A 113 1.31 3.61 0.66
N THR A 114 1.53 4.93 0.70
CA THR A 114 0.65 5.93 0.11
C THR A 114 1.44 7.00 -0.60
N LEU A 115 0.94 7.48 -1.75
CA LEU A 115 1.43 8.69 -2.39
C LEU A 115 0.48 9.86 -2.12
N GLN A 116 1.06 11.04 -2.04
CA GLN A 116 0.30 12.28 -1.87
C GLN A 116 0.16 13.00 -3.21
N PHE A 117 -1.07 13.23 -3.65
CA PHE A 117 -1.37 14.03 -4.83
C PHE A 117 -1.97 15.36 -4.42
N SER A 118 -1.54 16.46 -5.06
CA SER A 118 -2.17 17.76 -4.88
C SER A 118 -3.62 17.70 -5.36
N ARG A 119 -4.55 18.17 -4.54
CA ARG A 119 -5.98 18.26 -4.92
C ARG A 119 -6.18 19.11 -6.17
N ARG A 120 -5.38 20.18 -6.33
CA ARG A 120 -5.38 20.99 -7.54
C ARG A 120 -5.01 20.14 -8.76
N TRP A 121 -3.93 19.38 -8.67
CA TRP A 121 -3.50 18.49 -9.76
C TRP A 121 -4.60 17.48 -10.13
N LEU A 122 -5.22 16.84 -9.13
CA LEU A 122 -6.32 15.92 -9.36
C LEU A 122 -7.51 16.59 -10.06
N ARG A 123 -7.84 17.82 -9.68
CA ARG A 123 -8.91 18.60 -10.32
C ARG A 123 -8.57 18.96 -11.75
N ASP A 124 -7.34 19.40 -12.00
CA ASP A 124 -6.87 19.77 -13.34
C ASP A 124 -6.87 18.55 -14.31
N HIS A 125 -6.95 17.31 -13.76
CA HIS A 125 -7.02 16.05 -14.51
C HIS A 125 -8.39 15.34 -14.39
N ASP A 126 -9.41 16.01 -13.87
CA ASP A 126 -10.77 15.46 -13.64
C ASP A 126 -10.79 14.21 -12.72
N LEU A 127 -9.85 14.10 -11.80
CA LEU A 127 -9.67 12.97 -10.89
C LEU A 127 -10.03 13.29 -9.43
N GLU A 128 -10.54 14.47 -9.11
CA GLU A 128 -10.79 14.90 -7.72
C GLU A 128 -11.80 14.02 -6.99
N GLN A 129 -12.78 13.47 -7.74
CA GLN A 129 -13.83 12.61 -7.21
C GLN A 129 -13.58 11.11 -7.48
N ALA A 130 -12.45 10.78 -8.11
CA ALA A 130 -12.15 9.43 -8.50
C ALA A 130 -11.66 8.57 -7.32
N SER A 131 -12.02 7.28 -7.34
CA SER A 131 -11.49 6.27 -6.41
C SER A 131 -10.13 5.78 -6.92
N LEU A 132 -9.05 6.41 -6.46
CA LEU A 132 -7.71 6.22 -7.01
C LEU A 132 -6.90 5.17 -6.24
N SER A 133 -6.07 4.43 -6.97
CA SER A 133 -5.03 3.55 -6.43
C SER A 133 -3.78 3.64 -7.29
N MET A 134 -2.61 3.50 -6.68
CA MET A 134 -1.33 3.36 -7.39
C MET A 134 -0.97 1.89 -7.49
N ILE A 135 -0.48 1.49 -8.66
CA ILE A 135 -0.02 0.13 -8.93
C ILE A 135 1.33 0.19 -9.63
N ARG A 136 2.25 -0.68 -9.24
CA ARG A 136 3.52 -0.85 -9.95
C ARG A 136 3.37 -1.87 -11.06
N VAL A 137 3.80 -1.50 -12.27
CA VAL A 137 3.78 -2.38 -13.44
C VAL A 137 4.82 -3.49 -13.27
N SER A 138 4.41 -4.73 -13.57
CA SER A 138 5.29 -5.89 -13.65
C SER A 138 5.17 -6.51 -15.03
N GLY A 139 6.31 -6.89 -15.62
CA GLY A 139 6.40 -7.45 -16.95
C GLY A 139 6.42 -6.40 -18.06
N ASP A 140 6.60 -6.88 -19.29
CA ASP A 140 6.91 -6.11 -20.48
C ASP A 140 5.78 -6.06 -21.53
N SER A 141 4.64 -6.69 -21.28
CA SER A 141 3.55 -6.84 -22.25
C SER A 141 2.96 -5.51 -22.73
N MET A 142 3.15 -4.43 -21.99
CA MET A 142 2.67 -3.09 -22.32
C MET A 142 3.76 -2.14 -22.80
N GLU A 143 4.99 -2.63 -23.00
CA GLU A 143 6.06 -1.83 -23.60
C GLU A 143 5.78 -1.44 -25.05
N PRO A 144 6.21 -0.27 -25.48
CA PRO A 144 6.98 0.78 -24.76
C PRO A 144 6.10 1.74 -23.94
N VAL A 145 4.78 1.59 -23.96
CA VAL A 145 3.84 2.52 -23.32
C VAL A 145 3.95 2.46 -21.80
N LEU A 146 3.97 1.26 -21.23
CA LEU A 146 4.27 1.02 -19.82
C LEU A 146 5.43 0.04 -19.72
N ARG A 147 6.44 0.41 -18.95
CA ARG A 147 7.64 -0.42 -18.73
C ARG A 147 7.58 -1.09 -17.37
N GLU A 148 8.32 -2.17 -17.21
CA GLU A 148 8.50 -2.79 -15.92
C GLU A 148 9.02 -1.78 -14.89
N GLY A 149 8.37 -1.73 -13.72
CA GLY A 149 8.71 -0.80 -12.66
C GLY A 149 8.05 0.57 -12.74
N ASP A 150 7.37 0.91 -13.85
CA ASP A 150 6.53 2.11 -13.92
C ASP A 150 5.42 2.05 -12.86
N GLU A 151 5.00 3.22 -12.39
CA GLU A 151 3.85 3.37 -11.52
C GLU A 151 2.67 3.92 -12.32
N ILE A 152 1.52 3.29 -12.18
CA ILE A 152 0.28 3.71 -12.84
C ILE A 152 -0.75 4.14 -11.81
N LEU A 153 -1.43 5.25 -12.10
CA LEU A 153 -2.59 5.69 -11.35
C LEU A 153 -3.84 5.08 -11.98
N VAL A 154 -4.61 4.37 -11.18
CA VAL A 154 -5.79 3.62 -11.62
C VAL A 154 -7.03 4.23 -10.98
N ASP A 155 -7.97 4.64 -11.82
CA ASP A 155 -9.30 5.07 -11.40
C ASP A 155 -10.22 3.84 -11.31
N ARG A 156 -10.65 3.54 -10.09
CA ARG A 156 -11.54 2.42 -9.74
C ARG A 156 -12.99 2.85 -9.57
N THR A 157 -13.32 4.06 -9.93
CA THR A 157 -14.70 4.57 -9.83
C THR A 157 -15.63 3.72 -10.70
N PRO A 158 -16.71 3.15 -10.13
CA PRO A 158 -17.70 2.42 -10.91
C PRO A 158 -18.30 3.31 -11.99
N GLY A 159 -18.33 2.81 -13.20
CA GLY A 159 -18.87 3.59 -14.33
C GLY A 159 -18.99 2.76 -15.61
N PRO A 160 -19.55 3.36 -16.67
CA PRO A 160 -19.67 2.69 -17.95
C PRO A 160 -18.26 2.37 -18.49
N TRP A 161 -18.14 1.18 -19.02
CA TRP A 161 -16.91 0.73 -19.62
C TRP A 161 -16.53 1.60 -20.84
N ARG A 162 -15.27 1.96 -20.94
CA ARG A 162 -14.69 2.75 -22.03
C ARG A 162 -13.44 2.09 -22.55
N GLU A 163 -13.13 2.28 -23.82
CA GLU A 163 -11.86 1.82 -24.38
C GLU A 163 -10.67 2.53 -23.73
N GLY A 164 -9.54 1.84 -23.67
CA GLY A 164 -8.31 2.37 -23.07
C GLY A 164 -7.53 1.31 -22.29
N ILE A 165 -6.46 1.75 -21.65
CA ILE A 165 -5.63 0.87 -20.82
C ILE A 165 -6.32 0.67 -19.48
N HIS A 166 -6.49 -0.60 -19.09
CA HIS A 166 -7.15 -0.99 -17.86
C HIS A 166 -6.34 -2.03 -17.10
N VAL A 167 -6.52 -2.01 -15.80
CA VAL A 167 -6.20 -3.14 -14.95
C VAL A 167 -7.42 -4.04 -14.91
N ILE A 168 -7.25 -5.30 -15.28
CA ILE A 168 -8.31 -6.29 -15.41
C ILE A 168 -7.94 -7.55 -14.65
N ARG A 169 -8.96 -8.33 -14.29
CA ARG A 169 -8.81 -9.67 -13.75
C ARG A 169 -9.47 -10.66 -14.70
N ILE A 170 -8.76 -11.76 -14.95
CA ILE A 170 -9.27 -12.92 -15.68
C ILE A 170 -8.87 -14.15 -14.86
N GLY A 171 -9.85 -14.86 -14.30
CA GLY A 171 -9.59 -15.88 -13.30
C GLY A 171 -8.79 -15.30 -12.12
N ASP A 172 -7.64 -15.89 -11.82
CA ASP A 172 -6.76 -15.44 -10.75
C ASP A 172 -5.67 -14.45 -11.21
N ALA A 173 -5.59 -14.17 -12.51
CA ALA A 173 -4.56 -13.30 -13.07
C ALA A 173 -5.01 -11.84 -13.10
N LEU A 174 -4.14 -10.94 -12.61
CA LEU A 174 -4.30 -9.50 -12.74
C LEU A 174 -3.39 -8.99 -13.86
N LEU A 175 -3.97 -8.32 -14.84
CA LEU A 175 -3.30 -7.93 -16.07
C LEU A 175 -3.52 -6.45 -16.36
N VAL A 176 -2.53 -5.82 -17.02
CA VAL A 176 -2.71 -4.49 -17.63
C VAL A 176 -2.80 -4.69 -19.15
N LYS A 177 -3.90 -4.25 -19.75
CA LYS A 177 -4.17 -4.40 -21.19
C LYS A 177 -4.91 -3.19 -21.75
N LEU A 178 -4.73 -2.93 -23.03
CA LEU A 178 -5.61 -2.06 -23.79
C LEU A 178 -6.87 -2.84 -24.12
N LEU A 179 -8.02 -2.35 -23.69
CA LEU A 179 -9.32 -2.95 -23.96
C LEU A 179 -9.99 -2.27 -25.15
N GLN A 180 -10.48 -3.08 -26.07
CA GLN A 180 -11.27 -2.65 -27.24
C GLN A 180 -12.59 -3.42 -27.26
N ALA A 181 -13.70 -2.70 -27.45
CA ALA A 181 -15.00 -3.33 -27.58
C ALA A 181 -15.14 -4.07 -28.93
N LEU A 182 -15.68 -5.26 -28.86
CA LEU A 182 -16.07 -6.03 -30.05
C LEU A 182 -17.55 -6.41 -29.94
N PRO A 183 -18.41 -6.03 -30.91
CA PRO A 183 -19.80 -6.47 -30.92
C PRO A 183 -19.92 -7.99 -31.13
N PRO A 184 -20.99 -8.65 -30.58
CA PRO A 184 -21.99 -8.03 -29.71
C PRO A 184 -21.56 -7.93 -28.25
N ASP A 185 -20.81 -8.87 -27.69
CA ASP A 185 -20.47 -8.95 -26.26
C ASP A 185 -19.04 -9.51 -26.03
N ARG A 186 -18.11 -9.09 -26.87
CA ARG A 186 -16.70 -9.49 -26.74
C ARG A 186 -15.78 -8.31 -26.49
N VAL A 187 -14.63 -8.60 -25.93
CA VAL A 187 -13.57 -7.64 -25.68
C VAL A 187 -12.27 -8.19 -26.25
N ARG A 188 -11.56 -7.34 -26.99
CA ARG A 188 -10.19 -7.62 -27.40
C ARG A 188 -9.23 -7.03 -26.40
N LEU A 189 -8.36 -7.89 -25.86
CA LEU A 189 -7.29 -7.56 -24.96
C LEU A 189 -6.01 -7.40 -25.77
N VAL A 190 -5.51 -6.18 -25.84
CA VAL A 190 -4.35 -5.86 -26.66
C VAL A 190 -3.17 -5.50 -25.74
N SER A 191 -2.04 -6.12 -26.01
CA SER A 191 -0.74 -5.74 -25.47
C SER A 191 -0.09 -4.70 -26.38
N HIS A 192 0.60 -3.69 -25.84
CA HIS A 192 1.35 -2.76 -26.68
C HIS A 192 2.65 -3.37 -27.20
N ASN A 193 3.21 -4.35 -26.49
CA ASN A 193 4.34 -5.11 -26.98
C ASN A 193 3.88 -6.12 -28.07
N PRO A 194 4.38 -5.98 -29.32
CA PRO A 194 3.92 -6.81 -30.44
C PRO A 194 4.28 -8.29 -30.33
N GLN A 195 5.12 -8.67 -29.37
CA GLN A 195 5.43 -10.08 -29.09
C GLN A 195 4.23 -10.82 -28.47
N TYR A 196 3.24 -10.09 -27.96
CA TYR A 196 2.05 -10.63 -27.34
C TYR A 196 0.85 -10.45 -28.28
N ALA A 197 0.35 -11.53 -28.85
CA ALA A 197 -0.81 -11.49 -29.72
C ALA A 197 -2.06 -11.02 -28.95
N PRO A 198 -2.95 -10.26 -29.59
CA PRO A 198 -4.24 -9.90 -29.00
C PRO A 198 -5.10 -11.14 -28.71
N VAL A 199 -5.83 -11.10 -27.62
CA VAL A 199 -6.75 -12.18 -27.20
C VAL A 199 -8.18 -11.64 -27.18
N GLU A 200 -9.12 -12.39 -27.70
CA GLU A 200 -10.55 -12.06 -27.68
C GLU A 200 -11.25 -12.96 -26.67
N VAL A 201 -11.95 -12.35 -25.72
CA VAL A 201 -12.67 -13.04 -24.64
C VAL A 201 -14.11 -12.54 -24.57
N ALA A 202 -14.98 -13.29 -23.92
CA ALA A 202 -16.32 -12.81 -23.63
C ALA A 202 -16.26 -11.67 -22.61
N ARG A 203 -17.19 -10.72 -22.70
CA ARG A 203 -17.19 -9.52 -21.83
C ARG A 203 -17.36 -9.87 -20.35
N ASP A 204 -18.12 -10.91 -20.06
CA ASP A 204 -18.40 -11.42 -18.71
C ASP A 204 -17.22 -12.18 -18.08
N GLU A 205 -16.25 -12.61 -18.89
CA GLU A 205 -15.01 -13.23 -18.39
C GLU A 205 -13.99 -12.19 -17.86
N VAL A 206 -14.22 -10.88 -18.14
CA VAL A 206 -13.30 -9.80 -17.77
C VAL A 206 -13.86 -8.98 -16.62
N ASP A 207 -13.24 -9.08 -15.47
CA ASP A 207 -13.49 -8.18 -14.35
C ASP A 207 -12.58 -6.95 -14.47
N VAL A 208 -13.15 -5.77 -14.70
CA VAL A 208 -12.42 -4.51 -14.85
C VAL A 208 -12.20 -3.90 -13.48
N VAL A 209 -10.98 -3.96 -12.99
CA VAL A 209 -10.57 -3.39 -11.70
C VAL A 209 -10.53 -1.86 -11.73
N GLY A 210 -10.07 -1.29 -12.86
CA GLY A 210 -10.06 0.15 -13.05
C GLY A 210 -9.32 0.58 -14.31
N ARG A 211 -9.46 1.87 -14.65
CA ARG A 211 -8.83 2.48 -15.83
C ARG A 211 -7.50 3.13 -15.44
N VAL A 212 -6.47 2.92 -16.24
CA VAL A 212 -5.20 3.64 -16.11
C VAL A 212 -5.38 5.07 -16.60
N VAL A 213 -5.15 6.05 -15.72
CA VAL A 213 -5.38 7.47 -16.00
C VAL A 213 -4.08 8.30 -16.01
N TRP A 214 -3.00 7.75 -15.46
CA TRP A 214 -1.69 8.41 -15.45
C TRP A 214 -0.58 7.37 -15.25
N LYS A 215 0.63 7.71 -15.70
CA LYS A 215 1.82 6.93 -15.44
C LYS A 215 3.01 7.78 -15.01
N GLY A 216 3.88 7.23 -14.19
CA GLY A 216 5.19 7.76 -13.85
C GLY A 216 6.23 6.65 -13.87
N GLY A 217 7.44 6.97 -14.32
CA GLY A 217 8.53 6.00 -14.40
C GLY A 217 9.88 6.65 -14.23
N ARG A 218 10.91 5.82 -14.02
CA ARG A 218 12.29 6.28 -14.00
C ARG A 218 12.83 6.35 -15.43
N LEU A 219 13.73 7.33 -15.66
CA LEU A 219 14.48 7.46 -16.90
C LEU A 219 15.67 6.50 -16.91
#